data_a525bc5c5bd424f82ecc1c49b656699a
#
_entry.id   a525bc5c5bd424f82ecc1c49b656699a
#
_cell.length_a   1.000
_cell.length_b   1.000
_cell.length_c   1.000
_cell.angle_alpha   90.00
_cell.angle_beta   90.00
_cell.angle_gamma   90.00
#
_symmetry.space_group_name_H-M   'P 1'
#
loop_
_entity.id
_entity.type
_entity.pdbx_description
1 polymer ?
#
loop_
_entity_poly.entity_id
_entity_poly.type
_entity_poly.pdbx_seq_one_letter_code
_entity_poly.pdbx_strand_id
1 'polypeptide(L)'
;MVMRITRDYQRPVLETTENGCAYNDRPGANGSVNDVRRIEYHRQYLTELARAIRDGADVRGYHAWSLMDNFEWAEGLSQRFGLAYVDFATQKRTVKAGEWYANVALRNAVPSLH
;
A
#
# COMPACT_ATOMS: atom_id res chain seq x y z
N MET A 1 -14.47 7.36 -6.28
CA MET A 1 -14.96 7.47 -4.88
C MET A 1 -14.58 8.82 -4.25
N VAL A 2 -13.30 9.16 -4.10
CA VAL A 2 -12.83 10.40 -3.43
C VAL A 2 -13.50 11.65 -4.00
N MET A 3 -13.50 11.86 -5.32
CA MET A 3 -14.13 13.02 -5.95
C MET A 3 -15.67 13.08 -5.76
N ARG A 4 -16.33 11.92 -5.63
CA ARG A 4 -17.75 11.87 -5.31
C ARG A 4 -18.01 12.40 -3.89
N ILE A 5 -17.24 11.90 -2.91
CA ILE A 5 -17.34 12.38 -1.51
C ILE A 5 -17.04 13.89 -1.44
N THR A 6 -15.99 14.33 -2.14
CA THR A 6 -15.62 15.75 -2.20
C THR A 6 -16.77 16.65 -2.67
N ARG A 7 -17.51 16.21 -3.69
CA ARG A 7 -18.67 16.97 -4.21
C ARG A 7 -19.90 16.88 -3.32
N ASP A 8 -20.23 15.66 -2.87
CA ASP A 8 -21.49 15.39 -2.18
C ASP A 8 -21.50 15.92 -0.74
N TYR A 9 -20.30 16.08 -0.11
CA TYR A 9 -20.14 16.49 1.29
C TYR A 9 -19.38 17.81 1.48
N GLN A 10 -19.42 18.71 0.48
CA GLN A 10 -18.85 20.06 0.57
C GLN A 10 -17.35 20.10 0.87
N ARG A 11 -16.60 19.25 0.18
CA ARG A 11 -15.13 19.15 0.28
C ARG A 11 -14.62 18.88 1.71
N PRO A 12 -15.03 17.76 2.32
CA PRO A 12 -14.51 17.41 3.64
C PRO A 12 -13.02 17.09 3.58
N VAL A 13 -12.35 17.21 4.73
CA VAL A 13 -11.01 16.64 4.91
C VAL A 13 -11.13 15.11 4.90
N LEU A 14 -10.31 14.46 4.09
CA LEU A 14 -10.31 13.02 3.90
C LEU A 14 -8.97 12.40 4.31
N GLU A 15 -9.04 11.21 4.82
CA GLU A 15 -7.90 10.36 5.11
C GLU A 15 -8.20 8.93 4.69
N THR A 16 -7.29 8.32 3.92
CA THR A 16 -7.35 6.89 3.63
C THR A 16 -6.70 6.15 4.80
N THR A 17 -7.50 5.53 5.63
CA THR A 17 -7.05 4.87 6.86
C THR A 17 -6.41 3.51 6.59
N GLU A 18 -6.87 2.82 5.54
CA GLU A 18 -6.31 1.55 5.10
C GLU A 18 -6.53 1.36 3.60
N ASN A 19 -5.48 0.95 2.90
CA ASN A 19 -5.55 0.46 1.53
C ASN A 19 -4.44 -0.55 1.28
N GLY A 20 -4.79 -1.73 0.77
CA GLY A 20 -3.81 -2.79 0.55
C GLY A 20 -4.34 -3.94 -0.28
N CYS A 21 -3.45 -4.85 -0.60
CA CYS A 21 -3.74 -6.06 -1.36
C CYS A 21 -2.95 -7.25 -0.83
N ALA A 22 -3.56 -8.42 -0.86
CA ALA A 22 -2.91 -9.67 -0.49
C ALA A 22 -2.44 -10.41 -1.73
N TYR A 23 -1.22 -10.90 -1.65
CA TYR A 23 -0.66 -11.83 -2.62
C TYR A 23 0.06 -12.96 -1.89
N ASN A 24 -0.02 -14.17 -2.41
CA ASN A 24 0.68 -15.32 -1.85
C ASN A 24 2.14 -15.30 -2.32
N ASP A 25 2.89 -14.32 -1.83
CA ASP A 25 4.30 -14.13 -2.13
C ASP A 25 5.20 -14.83 -1.11
N ARG A 26 6.39 -15.24 -1.56
CA ARG A 26 7.43 -15.89 -0.72
C ARG A 26 8.81 -15.48 -1.22
N PRO A 27 9.83 -15.50 -0.36
CA PRO A 27 11.21 -15.32 -0.79
C PRO A 27 11.61 -16.35 -1.84
N GLY A 28 12.26 -15.88 -2.90
CA GLY A 28 12.88 -16.73 -3.92
C GLY A 28 14.21 -17.33 -3.41
N ALA A 29 14.89 -18.04 -4.31
CA ALA A 29 16.17 -18.70 -4.00
C ALA A 29 17.27 -17.73 -3.55
N ASN A 30 17.21 -16.48 -3.99
CA ASN A 30 18.11 -15.39 -3.58
C ASN A 30 17.70 -14.71 -2.26
N GLY A 31 16.63 -15.18 -1.60
CA GLY A 31 16.11 -14.62 -0.36
C GLY A 31 15.30 -13.33 -0.51
N SER A 32 15.13 -12.79 -1.71
CA SER A 32 14.29 -11.62 -1.97
C SER A 32 12.87 -12.00 -2.35
N VAL A 33 11.92 -11.08 -2.14
CA VAL A 33 10.53 -11.23 -2.57
C VAL A 33 10.27 -10.34 -3.77
N ASN A 34 9.84 -10.92 -4.89
CA ASN A 34 9.39 -10.16 -6.05
C ASN A 34 7.96 -9.65 -5.81
N ASP A 35 7.83 -8.36 -5.51
CA ASP A 35 6.55 -7.75 -5.11
C ASP A 35 6.00 -6.71 -6.11
N VAL A 36 6.35 -6.86 -7.37
CA VAL A 36 5.94 -5.95 -8.47
C VAL A 36 4.42 -5.73 -8.49
N ARG A 37 3.64 -6.79 -8.23
CA ARG A 37 2.17 -6.69 -8.24
C ARG A 37 1.62 -5.76 -7.15
N ARG A 38 2.19 -5.79 -5.94
CA ARG A 38 1.78 -4.90 -4.85
C ARG A 38 2.26 -3.49 -5.09
N ILE A 39 3.47 -3.32 -5.61
CA ILE A 39 3.99 -2.00 -6.02
C ILE A 39 3.04 -1.38 -7.06
N GLU A 40 2.65 -2.13 -8.09
CA GLU A 40 1.75 -1.64 -9.13
C GLU A 40 0.36 -1.30 -8.59
N TYR A 41 -0.17 -2.11 -7.67
CA TYR A 41 -1.43 -1.82 -6.99
C TYR A 41 -1.38 -0.45 -6.27
N HIS A 42 -0.40 -0.25 -5.39
CA HIS A 42 -0.27 1.02 -4.67
C HIS A 42 0.03 2.19 -5.62
N ARG A 43 0.85 1.97 -6.64
CA ARG A 43 1.16 3.00 -7.64
C ARG A 43 -0.11 3.51 -8.32
N GLN A 44 -1.00 2.62 -8.75
CA GLN A 44 -2.26 3.00 -9.39
C GLN A 44 -3.16 3.80 -8.45
N TYR A 45 -3.37 3.30 -7.22
CA TYR A 45 -4.21 4.00 -6.25
C TYR A 45 -3.65 5.38 -5.86
N LEU A 46 -2.35 5.48 -5.62
CA LEU A 46 -1.71 6.75 -5.27
C LEU A 46 -1.71 7.74 -6.45
N THR A 47 -1.57 7.26 -7.68
CA THR A 47 -1.67 8.10 -8.88
C THR A 47 -3.08 8.70 -9.00
N GLU A 48 -4.12 7.90 -8.83
CA GLU A 48 -5.51 8.39 -8.86
C GLU A 48 -5.82 9.31 -7.67
N LEU A 49 -5.25 9.03 -6.50
CA LEU A 49 -5.38 9.90 -5.33
C LEU A 49 -4.72 11.27 -5.58
N ALA A 50 -3.51 11.29 -6.14
CA ALA A 50 -2.84 12.52 -6.53
C ALA A 50 -3.63 13.31 -7.58
N ARG A 51 -4.30 12.62 -8.53
CA ARG A 51 -5.21 13.26 -9.48
C ARG A 51 -6.40 13.90 -8.75
N ALA A 52 -7.04 13.19 -7.84
CA ALA A 52 -8.16 13.71 -7.06
C ALA A 52 -7.78 14.95 -6.24
N ILE A 53 -6.58 14.97 -5.65
CA ILE A 53 -6.05 16.14 -4.93
C ILE A 53 -5.90 17.34 -5.88
N ARG A 54 -5.32 17.15 -7.06
CA ARG A 54 -5.22 18.22 -8.07
C ARG A 54 -6.60 18.75 -8.51
N ASP A 55 -7.60 17.87 -8.53
CA ASP A 55 -8.99 18.21 -8.90
C ASP A 55 -9.77 18.81 -7.72
N GLY A 56 -9.12 19.06 -6.57
CA GLY A 56 -9.64 19.81 -5.45
C GLY A 56 -10.12 19.01 -4.24
N ALA A 57 -9.84 17.71 -4.16
CA ALA A 57 -10.07 16.93 -2.94
C ALA A 57 -9.05 17.31 -1.85
N ASP A 58 -9.51 17.46 -0.59
CA ASP A 58 -8.65 17.72 0.55
C ASP A 58 -8.28 16.41 1.24
N VAL A 59 -7.30 15.69 0.68
CA VAL A 59 -6.80 14.42 1.24
C VAL A 59 -5.52 14.69 2.03
N ARG A 60 -5.52 14.36 3.30
CA ARG A 60 -4.45 14.66 4.26
C ARG A 60 -3.61 13.45 4.65
N GLY A 61 -4.07 12.23 4.39
CA GLY A 61 -3.34 11.03 4.74
C GLY A 61 -3.68 9.83 3.87
N TYR A 62 -2.68 8.95 3.73
CA TYR A 62 -2.84 7.65 3.09
C TYR A 62 -2.00 6.63 3.85
N HIS A 63 -2.64 5.55 4.29
CA HIS A 63 -2.03 4.48 5.06
C HIS A 63 -2.13 3.16 4.27
N ALA A 64 -0.98 2.59 3.93
CA ALA A 64 -0.93 1.28 3.32
C ALA A 64 -1.25 0.20 4.36
N TRP A 65 -2.11 -0.74 4.03
CA TRP A 65 -2.32 -1.95 4.80
C TRP A 65 -1.51 -3.09 4.18
N SER A 66 -0.50 -3.60 4.87
CA SER A 66 0.00 -3.27 6.20
C SER A 66 1.54 -3.22 6.20
N LEU A 67 2.15 -2.76 7.28
CA LEU A 67 3.60 -2.68 7.39
C LEU A 67 4.27 -4.04 7.21
N MET A 68 3.71 -5.08 7.83
CA MET A 68 4.23 -6.45 7.74
C MET A 68 3.09 -7.46 7.66
N ASP A 69 3.36 -8.65 7.14
CA ASP A 69 2.40 -9.75 7.16
C ASP A 69 1.96 -10.04 8.60
N ASN A 70 0.66 -10.22 8.79
CA ASN A 70 0.06 -10.42 10.12
C ASN A 70 -1.17 -11.31 10.06
N PHE A 71 -1.83 -11.48 11.19
CA PHE A 71 -3.07 -12.25 11.32
C PHE A 71 -4.24 -11.47 10.72
N GLU A 72 -4.88 -12.06 9.69
CA GLU A 72 -5.99 -11.46 8.95
C GLU A 72 -7.33 -12.11 9.33
N TRP A 73 -7.79 -11.85 10.53
CA TRP A 73 -9.11 -12.30 11.03
C TRP A 73 -9.43 -13.75 10.65
N ALA A 74 -10.55 -14.00 9.96
CA ALA A 74 -10.99 -15.34 9.54
C ALA A 74 -10.01 -16.06 8.60
N GLU A 75 -9.16 -15.31 7.87
CA GLU A 75 -8.15 -15.86 6.96
C GLU A 75 -6.88 -16.31 7.69
N GLY A 76 -6.73 -15.98 8.96
CA GLY A 76 -5.55 -16.32 9.75
C GLY A 76 -4.27 -15.73 9.16
N LEU A 77 -3.27 -16.56 8.95
CA LEU A 77 -1.97 -16.18 8.40
C LEU A 77 -1.84 -16.43 6.88
N SER A 78 -2.93 -16.82 6.21
CA SER A 78 -2.89 -17.18 4.78
C SER A 78 -2.79 -15.97 3.86
N GLN A 79 -3.37 -14.83 4.26
CA GLN A 79 -3.38 -13.60 3.46
C GLN A 79 -2.22 -12.70 3.85
N ARG A 80 -1.39 -12.33 2.86
CA ARG A 80 -0.17 -11.57 3.07
C ARG A 80 -0.30 -10.16 2.50
N PHE A 81 -0.65 -9.21 3.36
CA PHE A 81 -0.81 -7.78 3.01
C PHE A 81 0.45 -6.95 3.22
N GLY A 82 1.45 -7.49 3.91
CA GLY A 82 2.60 -6.72 4.37
C GLY A 82 3.43 -6.06 3.26
N LEU A 83 3.92 -4.87 3.52
CA LEU A 83 5.04 -4.26 2.80
C LEU A 83 6.37 -4.96 3.12
N ALA A 84 6.37 -5.76 4.18
CA ALA A 84 7.42 -6.70 4.53
C ALA A 84 6.83 -8.11 4.70
N TYR A 85 7.54 -9.11 4.17
CA TYR A 85 7.25 -10.51 4.38
C TYR A 85 7.67 -10.93 5.79
N VAL A 86 6.86 -11.73 6.46
CA VAL A 86 7.19 -12.35 7.75
C VAL A 86 7.20 -13.88 7.60
N ASP A 87 8.32 -14.49 7.90
CA ASP A 87 8.36 -15.93 8.15
C ASP A 87 7.81 -16.16 9.57
N PHE A 88 6.60 -16.68 9.66
CA PHE A 88 5.92 -16.81 10.96
C PHE A 88 6.58 -17.83 11.90
N ALA A 89 7.33 -18.79 11.37
CA ALA A 89 8.06 -19.77 12.19
C ALA A 89 9.31 -19.18 12.83
N THR A 90 10.09 -18.42 12.07
CA THR A 90 11.38 -17.85 12.51
C THR A 90 11.29 -16.39 12.94
N GLN A 91 10.17 -15.71 12.62
CA GLN A 91 9.98 -14.28 12.80
C GLN A 91 10.94 -13.42 11.98
N LYS A 92 11.62 -13.99 10.98
CA LYS A 92 12.46 -13.24 10.06
C LYS A 92 11.60 -12.36 9.16
N ARG A 93 12.02 -11.10 8.98
CA ARG A 93 11.37 -10.13 8.07
C ARG A 93 12.23 -9.97 6.82
N THR A 94 11.55 -9.89 5.67
CA THR A 94 12.17 -9.58 4.38
C THR A 94 11.39 -8.47 3.72
N VAL A 95 12.06 -7.38 3.34
CA VAL A 95 11.39 -6.23 2.71
C VAL A 95 10.79 -6.67 1.37
N LYS A 96 9.57 -6.21 1.09
CA LYS A 96 8.85 -6.37 -0.17
C LYS A 96 8.67 -5.01 -0.85
N ALA A 97 7.43 -4.54 -0.97
CA ALA A 97 7.15 -3.20 -1.49
C ALA A 97 7.56 -2.05 -0.55
N GLY A 98 8.03 -2.34 0.66
CA GLY A 98 8.32 -1.36 1.70
C GLY A 98 9.35 -0.32 1.29
N GLU A 99 10.41 -0.70 0.58
CA GLU A 99 11.42 0.25 0.09
C GLU A 99 10.82 1.23 -0.93
N TRP A 100 10.05 0.72 -1.89
CA TRP A 100 9.35 1.55 -2.86
C TRP A 100 8.38 2.51 -2.18
N TYR A 101 7.58 2.02 -1.22
CA TYR A 101 6.62 2.83 -0.48
C TYR A 101 7.29 3.91 0.38
N ALA A 102 8.40 3.58 1.04
CA ALA A 102 9.19 4.55 1.78
C ALA A 102 9.71 5.68 0.88
N ASN A 103 10.15 5.36 -0.35
CA ASN A 103 10.57 6.35 -1.33
C ASN A 103 9.41 7.26 -1.78
N VAL A 104 8.19 6.72 -1.94
CA VAL A 104 7.00 7.53 -2.21
C VAL A 104 6.76 8.53 -1.09
N ALA A 105 6.79 8.07 0.16
CA ALA A 105 6.56 8.91 1.33
C ALA A 105 7.62 10.00 1.49
N LEU A 106 8.90 9.66 1.33
CA LEU A 106 10.02 10.59 1.45
C LEU A 106 10.01 11.67 0.37
N ARG A 107 9.62 11.31 -0.84
CA ARG A 107 9.60 12.25 -1.99
C ARG A 107 8.27 12.97 -2.15
N ASN A 108 7.24 12.54 -1.44
CA ASN A 108 5.85 12.97 -1.65
C ASN A 108 5.44 12.90 -3.13
N ALA A 109 5.86 11.86 -3.82
CA ALA A 109 5.64 11.65 -5.25
C ALA A 109 5.60 10.17 -5.58
N VAL A 110 4.78 9.81 -6.56
CA VAL A 110 4.70 8.43 -7.06
C VAL A 110 5.75 8.25 -8.16
N PRO A 111 6.77 7.38 -7.94
CA PRO A 111 7.75 7.10 -8.98
C PRO A 111 7.10 6.41 -10.19
N SER A 112 7.54 6.80 -11.40
CA SER A 112 7.24 6.01 -12.60
C SER A 112 7.94 4.66 -12.52
N LEU A 113 7.27 3.60 -12.97
CA LEU A 113 7.93 2.32 -13.24
C LEU A 113 8.78 2.51 -14.50
N HIS A 114 10.05 2.37 -14.35
CA HIS A 114 10.99 2.24 -15.46
C HIS A 114 11.40 0.79 -15.63
#